data_88e439f78c310ccb0f4c659b03ecc01e
#
_entry.id   88e439f78c310ccb0f4c659b03ecc01e
#
_cell.length_a   1.000
_cell.length_b   1.000
_cell.length_c   1.000
_cell.angle_alpha   90.00
_cell.angle_beta   90.00
_cell.angle_gamma   90.00
#
_symmetry.space_group_name_H-M   'P 1'
#
loop_
_entity.id
_entity.type
_entity.pdbx_description
1 polymer ?
#
loop_
_entity_poly.entity_id
_entity_poly.type
_entity_poly.pdbx_seq_one_letter_code
_entity_poly.pdbx_strand_id
1 'polypeptide(L)'
;MEFDKSRVYTALNADELEVGSKVIVADTLQGLKDRLNKSAFDKNYTIRIGSILPETEIHRFKTSLGNNYPLAYLISPPEKPKYKPFSDTETAYKTISAHGGWIKTVTGEYLMITGIDIGVRTNKAILVKRHWYSAQAAFDSCIFADDG
;
A
#
# COMPACT_ATOMS: atom_id res chain seq x y z
N MET A 1 3.73 -5.88 -24.83
CA MET A 1 2.55 -5.15 -24.27
C MET A 1 2.29 -3.95 -25.18
N GLU A 2 1.07 -3.80 -25.66
CA GLU A 2 0.71 -2.65 -26.52
C GLU A 2 0.69 -1.37 -25.70
N PHE A 3 1.20 -0.26 -26.28
CA PHE A 3 1.27 1.03 -25.61
C PHE A 3 -0.10 1.74 -25.65
N ASP A 4 -0.73 1.86 -24.51
CA ASP A 4 -2.02 2.52 -24.33
C ASP A 4 -1.81 3.98 -23.86
N LYS A 5 -2.17 4.94 -24.72
CA LYS A 5 -2.04 6.37 -24.43
C LYS A 5 -2.91 6.83 -23.25
N SER A 6 -4.03 6.15 -22.96
CA SER A 6 -4.93 6.49 -21.84
C SER A 6 -4.29 6.24 -20.47
N ARG A 7 -3.21 5.46 -20.43
CA ARG A 7 -2.42 5.16 -19.22
C ARG A 7 -1.23 6.10 -19.02
N VAL A 8 -1.06 7.10 -19.89
CA VAL A 8 0.03 8.08 -19.78
C VAL A 8 -0.43 9.27 -18.97
N TYR A 9 0.31 9.55 -17.91
CA TYR A 9 0.13 10.72 -17.05
C TYR A 9 1.26 11.72 -17.29
N THR A 10 0.89 12.99 -17.33
CA THR A 10 1.76 14.15 -17.55
C THR A 10 1.56 15.16 -16.42
N ALA A 11 2.26 16.28 -16.45
CA ALA A 11 2.04 17.34 -15.47
C ALA A 11 0.59 17.88 -15.46
N LEU A 12 -0.15 17.75 -16.58
CA LEU A 12 -1.52 18.26 -16.72
C LEU A 12 -2.58 17.41 -16.02
N ASN A 13 -2.36 16.09 -15.93
CA ASN A 13 -3.30 15.14 -15.32
C ASN A 13 -2.66 14.32 -14.20
N ALA A 14 -1.58 14.82 -13.61
CA ALA A 14 -0.85 14.13 -12.55
C ALA A 14 -1.73 13.84 -11.32
N ASP A 15 -2.68 14.73 -11.00
CA ASP A 15 -3.56 14.59 -9.82
C ASP A 15 -4.58 13.44 -9.95
N GLU A 16 -4.78 12.92 -11.16
CA GLU A 16 -5.62 11.74 -11.40
C GLU A 16 -4.88 10.43 -11.07
N LEU A 17 -3.55 10.48 -10.91
CA LEU A 17 -2.74 9.32 -10.58
C LEU A 17 -2.65 9.15 -9.06
N GLU A 18 -3.14 8.03 -8.55
CA GLU A 18 -3.10 7.72 -7.12
C GLU A 18 -1.66 7.43 -6.64
N VAL A 19 -1.28 8.03 -5.50
CA VAL A 19 -0.01 7.71 -4.80
C VAL A 19 0.01 6.23 -4.42
N GLY A 20 1.16 5.57 -4.61
CA GLY A 20 1.29 4.13 -4.42
C GLY A 20 1.07 3.29 -5.68
N SER A 21 0.56 3.90 -6.78
CA SER A 21 0.43 3.22 -8.07
C SER A 21 1.77 2.68 -8.56
N LYS A 22 1.74 1.50 -9.18
CA LYS A 22 2.88 0.97 -9.93
C LYS A 22 2.92 1.60 -11.31
N VAL A 23 4.03 2.20 -11.65
CA VAL A 23 4.23 2.95 -12.90
C VAL A 23 5.57 2.63 -13.54
N ILE A 24 5.68 2.97 -14.82
CA ILE A 24 6.95 3.19 -15.49
C ILE A 24 7.09 4.69 -15.67
N VAL A 25 8.24 5.27 -15.35
CA VAL A 25 8.51 6.70 -15.46
C VAL A 25 9.59 6.97 -16.48
N ALA A 26 9.55 8.13 -17.15
CA ALA A 26 10.59 8.58 -18.08
C ALA A 26 10.51 10.10 -18.30
N ASP A 27 11.59 10.65 -18.87
CA ASP A 27 11.65 12.07 -19.24
C ASP A 27 10.99 12.35 -20.59
N THR A 28 10.83 11.32 -21.42
CA THR A 28 10.23 11.42 -22.76
C THR A 28 9.22 10.32 -23.04
N LEU A 29 8.30 10.57 -23.96
CA LEU A 29 7.31 9.58 -24.39
C LEU A 29 7.97 8.35 -25.04
N GLN A 30 9.03 8.56 -25.81
CA GLN A 30 9.80 7.46 -26.40
C GLN A 30 10.46 6.63 -25.30
N GLY A 31 11.04 7.26 -24.29
CA GLY A 31 11.61 6.59 -23.12
C GLY A 31 10.57 5.75 -22.35
N LEU A 32 9.32 6.21 -22.23
CA LEU A 32 8.23 5.41 -21.65
C LEU A 32 7.98 4.13 -22.47
N LYS A 33 7.88 4.26 -23.80
CA LYS A 33 7.65 3.11 -24.71
C LYS A 33 8.78 2.08 -24.61
N ASP A 34 10.03 2.56 -24.63
CA ASP A 34 11.22 1.70 -24.58
C ASP A 34 11.29 0.94 -23.25
N ARG A 35 11.01 1.64 -22.13
CA ARG A 35 10.97 1.04 -20.81
C ARG A 35 9.79 0.06 -20.65
N LEU A 36 8.62 0.37 -21.23
CA LEU A 36 7.47 -0.53 -21.22
C LEU A 36 7.79 -1.84 -21.94
N ASN A 37 8.42 -1.78 -23.11
CA ASN A 37 8.84 -2.96 -23.85
C ASN A 37 9.86 -3.80 -23.05
N LYS A 38 10.81 -3.15 -22.37
CA LYS A 38 11.79 -3.81 -21.51
C LYS A 38 11.16 -4.38 -20.25
N SER A 39 10.14 -3.75 -19.69
CA SER A 39 9.44 -4.20 -18.47
C SER A 39 8.74 -5.55 -18.64
N ALA A 40 8.43 -5.95 -19.87
CA ALA A 40 7.89 -7.28 -20.17
C ALA A 40 8.87 -8.40 -19.79
N PHE A 41 10.19 -8.11 -19.81
CA PHE A 41 11.27 -9.06 -19.51
C PHE A 41 11.95 -8.79 -18.17
N ASP A 42 11.84 -7.56 -17.64
CA ASP A 42 12.50 -7.13 -16.40
C ASP A 42 11.60 -6.22 -15.57
N LYS A 43 11.13 -6.73 -14.43
CA LYS A 43 10.27 -6.00 -13.49
C LYS A 43 10.95 -4.80 -12.82
N ASN A 44 12.26 -4.67 -12.93
CA ASN A 44 13.03 -3.55 -12.35
C ASN A 44 12.68 -2.19 -12.98
N TYR A 45 12.04 -2.17 -14.16
CA TYR A 45 11.55 -0.94 -14.78
C TYR A 45 10.26 -0.40 -14.15
N THR A 46 9.59 -1.16 -13.29
CA THR A 46 8.37 -0.76 -12.60
C THR A 46 8.68 -0.21 -11.23
N ILE A 47 8.17 0.97 -10.92
CA ILE A 47 8.41 1.66 -9.66
C ILE A 47 7.08 2.15 -9.07
N ARG A 48 7.04 2.45 -7.78
CA ARG A 48 5.86 3.05 -7.13
C ARG A 48 5.97 4.57 -7.09
N ILE A 49 4.83 5.25 -7.25
CA ILE A 49 4.73 6.69 -6.99
C ILE A 49 4.72 6.92 -5.47
N GLY A 50 5.68 7.70 -4.99
CA GLY A 50 5.79 8.10 -3.59
C GLY A 50 4.96 9.34 -3.26
N SER A 51 4.93 10.32 -4.17
CA SER A 51 4.10 11.53 -4.05
C SER A 51 3.91 12.22 -5.41
N ILE A 52 2.86 13.03 -5.51
CA ILE A 52 2.62 13.94 -6.63
C ILE A 52 3.03 15.34 -6.18
N LEU A 53 3.92 15.98 -6.92
CA LEU A 53 4.40 17.33 -6.63
C LEU A 53 3.40 18.39 -7.11
N PRO A 54 3.47 19.64 -6.57
CA PRO A 54 2.57 20.73 -6.94
C PRO A 54 2.58 21.05 -8.44
N GLU A 55 1.53 21.71 -8.93
CA GLU A 55 1.38 22.12 -10.34
C GLU A 55 2.49 23.03 -10.85
N THR A 56 3.21 23.68 -9.95
CA THR A 56 4.36 24.54 -10.29
C THR A 56 5.58 23.74 -10.78
N GLU A 57 5.58 22.43 -10.55
CA GLU A 57 6.67 21.54 -10.93
C GLU A 57 6.38 20.84 -12.27
N ILE A 58 7.35 20.80 -13.16
CA ILE A 58 7.25 20.06 -14.43
C ILE A 58 7.41 18.54 -14.18
N HIS A 59 8.30 18.16 -13.25
CA HIS A 59 8.58 16.78 -12.88
C HIS A 59 7.74 16.35 -11.67
N ARG A 60 6.44 16.25 -11.86
CA ARG A 60 5.45 16.05 -10.78
C ARG A 60 5.45 14.66 -10.18
N PHE A 61 5.96 13.65 -10.86
CA PHE A 61 5.93 12.26 -10.38
C PHE A 61 7.18 11.94 -9.57
N LYS A 62 7.07 12.01 -8.25
CA LYS A 62 8.14 11.59 -7.34
C LYS A 62 8.00 10.11 -7.04
N THR A 63 9.02 9.35 -7.35
CA THR A 63 9.06 7.90 -7.11
C THR A 63 9.39 7.56 -5.65
N SER A 64 9.12 6.33 -5.24
CA SER A 64 9.49 5.81 -3.91
C SER A 64 11.00 5.83 -3.65
N LEU A 65 11.83 5.92 -4.70
CA LEU A 65 13.29 6.08 -4.61
C LEU A 65 13.74 7.54 -4.54
N GLY A 66 12.81 8.50 -4.55
CA GLY A 66 13.09 9.94 -4.41
C GLY A 66 13.38 10.69 -5.70
N ASN A 67 13.39 10.04 -6.87
CA ASN A 67 13.60 10.68 -8.17
C ASN A 67 12.29 11.25 -8.72
N ASN A 68 12.39 12.38 -9.43
CA ASN A 68 11.26 13.08 -10.04
C ASN A 68 11.26 12.90 -11.56
N TYR A 69 10.07 12.71 -12.15
CA TYR A 69 9.89 12.54 -13.60
C TYR A 69 8.70 13.35 -14.12
N PRO A 70 8.75 13.79 -15.39
CA PRO A 70 7.63 14.51 -16.01
C PRO A 70 6.53 13.60 -16.54
N LEU A 71 6.84 12.31 -16.78
CA LEU A 71 5.91 11.35 -17.39
C LEU A 71 5.85 10.05 -16.57
N ALA A 72 4.62 9.53 -16.43
CA ALA A 72 4.37 8.23 -15.83
C ALA A 72 3.40 7.42 -16.70
N TYR A 73 3.62 6.11 -16.79
CA TYR A 73 2.71 5.15 -17.43
C TYR A 73 2.17 4.20 -16.38
N LEU A 74 0.86 4.17 -16.19
CA LEU A 74 0.21 3.35 -15.19
C LEU A 74 0.25 1.86 -15.55
N ILE A 75 0.87 1.05 -14.73
CA ILE A 75 0.87 -0.41 -14.82
C ILE A 75 -0.30 -0.97 -14.01
N SER A 76 -0.40 -0.58 -12.74
CA SER A 76 -1.54 -0.94 -11.89
C SER A 76 -1.79 0.15 -10.84
N PRO A 77 -3.05 0.38 -10.44
CA PRO A 77 -3.38 1.27 -9.34
C PRO A 77 -2.73 0.76 -8.04
N PRO A 78 -2.70 1.59 -6.98
CA PRO A 78 -2.20 1.15 -5.69
C PRO A 78 -3.02 -0.05 -5.21
N GLU A 79 -2.35 -1.02 -4.66
CA GLU A 79 -3.03 -2.13 -3.99
C GLU A 79 -3.80 -1.53 -2.81
N LYS A 80 -5.13 -1.54 -2.89
CA LYS A 80 -5.96 -1.17 -1.74
C LYS A 80 -5.64 -2.17 -0.64
N PRO A 81 -5.32 -1.70 0.58
CA PRO A 81 -5.11 -2.63 1.68
C PRO A 81 -6.36 -3.51 1.78
N LYS A 82 -6.17 -4.82 1.68
CA LYS A 82 -7.24 -5.82 1.80
C LYS A 82 -7.94 -5.69 3.16
N TYR A 83 -7.20 -5.18 4.14
CA TYR A 83 -7.64 -5.03 5.52
C TYR A 83 -7.54 -3.56 5.94
N LYS A 84 -8.49 -3.12 6.79
CA LYS A 84 -8.52 -1.77 7.35
C LYS A 84 -8.28 -1.84 8.86
N PRO A 85 -7.63 -0.82 9.45
CA PRO A 85 -7.58 -0.69 10.91
C PRO A 85 -8.99 -0.70 11.49
N PHE A 86 -9.13 -1.24 12.70
CA PHE A 86 -10.38 -1.12 13.43
C PHE A 86 -10.63 0.34 13.79
N SER A 87 -11.88 0.79 13.65
CA SER A 87 -12.27 2.16 13.97
C SER A 87 -12.22 2.45 15.47
N ASP A 88 -12.42 1.42 16.29
CA ASP A 88 -12.47 1.50 17.74
C ASP A 88 -12.24 0.10 18.37
N THR A 89 -12.04 0.09 19.69
CA THR A 89 -11.73 -1.14 20.44
C THR A 89 -12.93 -2.11 20.47
N GLU A 90 -14.16 -1.61 20.48
CA GLU A 90 -15.36 -2.45 20.49
C GLU A 90 -15.51 -3.20 19.17
N THR A 91 -15.30 -2.52 18.05
CA THR A 91 -15.27 -3.14 16.71
C THR A 91 -14.18 -4.18 16.62
N ALA A 92 -12.98 -3.88 17.14
CA ALA A 92 -11.87 -4.84 17.22
C ALA A 92 -12.26 -6.09 18.01
N TYR A 93 -12.86 -5.92 19.19
CA TYR A 93 -13.31 -7.05 20.03
C TYR A 93 -14.32 -7.94 19.32
N LYS A 94 -15.38 -7.36 18.75
CA LYS A 94 -16.42 -8.10 18.04
C LYS A 94 -15.85 -8.88 16.86
N THR A 95 -14.98 -8.24 16.07
CA THR A 95 -14.38 -8.84 14.90
C THR A 95 -13.42 -9.97 15.27
N ILE A 96 -12.55 -9.75 16.24
CA ILE A 96 -11.61 -10.78 16.73
C ILE A 96 -12.36 -11.99 17.29
N SER A 97 -13.44 -11.75 18.05
CA SER A 97 -14.27 -12.83 18.60
C SER A 97 -14.95 -13.65 17.50
N ALA A 98 -15.43 -12.98 16.43
CA ALA A 98 -16.04 -13.66 15.29
C ALA A 98 -15.06 -14.55 14.52
N HIS A 99 -13.77 -14.20 14.49
CA HIS A 99 -12.69 -14.94 13.83
C HIS A 99 -11.96 -15.94 14.76
N GLY A 100 -12.52 -16.24 15.93
CA GLY A 100 -11.96 -17.23 16.86
C GLY A 100 -10.64 -16.84 17.51
N GLY A 101 -10.19 -15.59 17.37
CA GLY A 101 -9.02 -15.05 18.02
C GLY A 101 -7.66 -15.41 17.42
N TRP A 102 -7.63 -16.10 16.29
CA TRP A 102 -6.37 -16.38 15.58
C TRP A 102 -6.01 -15.31 14.57
N ILE A 103 -4.74 -14.93 14.56
CA ILE A 103 -4.15 -14.00 13.60
C ILE A 103 -2.95 -14.63 12.91
N LYS A 104 -2.65 -14.15 11.71
CA LYS A 104 -1.48 -14.53 10.93
C LYS A 104 -0.59 -13.31 10.75
N THR A 105 0.70 -13.43 11.07
CA THR A 105 1.67 -12.36 10.87
C THR A 105 2.03 -12.22 9.38
N VAL A 106 2.60 -11.09 9.01
CA VAL A 106 3.16 -10.87 7.67
C VAL A 106 4.26 -11.87 7.30
N THR A 107 4.89 -12.50 8.30
CA THR A 107 5.88 -13.57 8.12
C THR A 107 5.25 -14.96 8.00
N GLY A 108 3.93 -15.08 8.09
CA GLY A 108 3.19 -16.33 7.96
C GLY A 108 3.01 -17.12 9.25
N GLU A 109 3.42 -16.60 10.41
CA GLU A 109 3.25 -17.26 11.70
C GLU A 109 1.81 -17.10 12.21
N TYR A 110 1.21 -18.17 12.71
CA TYR A 110 -0.12 -18.16 13.34
C TYR A 110 0.00 -17.90 14.83
N LEU A 111 -0.70 -16.92 15.35
CA LEU A 111 -0.70 -16.50 16.75
C LEU A 111 -2.12 -16.41 17.28
N MET A 112 -2.31 -16.79 18.54
CA MET A 112 -3.57 -16.63 19.24
C MET A 112 -3.57 -15.33 20.05
N ILE A 113 -4.66 -14.57 19.94
CA ILE A 113 -4.91 -13.42 20.79
C ILE A 113 -5.37 -13.94 22.16
N THR A 114 -4.63 -13.63 23.21
CA THR A 114 -4.88 -14.12 24.56
C THR A 114 -5.51 -13.07 25.48
N GLY A 115 -5.63 -11.84 25.04
CA GLY A 115 -6.27 -10.77 25.79
C GLY A 115 -6.60 -9.56 24.92
N ILE A 116 -7.66 -8.86 25.31
CA ILE A 116 -8.13 -7.62 24.68
C ILE A 116 -8.42 -6.63 25.80
N ASP A 117 -7.84 -5.43 25.70
CA ASP A 117 -8.13 -4.33 26.62
C ASP A 117 -9.14 -3.39 25.98
N ILE A 118 -10.30 -3.24 26.60
CA ILE A 118 -11.38 -2.33 26.19
C ILE A 118 -11.30 -0.99 26.95
N GLY A 119 -10.29 -0.82 27.80
CA GLY A 119 -10.10 0.39 28.62
C GLY A 119 -9.53 1.56 27.82
N VAL A 120 -10.06 2.75 28.10
CA VAL A 120 -9.70 4.02 27.43
C VAL A 120 -8.27 4.50 27.79
N ARG A 121 -7.57 3.85 28.71
CA ARG A 121 -6.33 4.37 29.32
C ARG A 121 -5.02 3.90 28.68
N THR A 122 -5.07 2.89 27.83
CA THR A 122 -3.86 2.36 27.18
C THR A 122 -4.07 2.25 25.68
N ASN A 123 -3.08 2.71 24.90
CA ASN A 123 -3.06 2.49 23.45
C ASN A 123 -2.76 1.01 23.09
N LYS A 124 -2.85 0.10 24.05
CA LYS A 124 -2.49 -1.32 23.93
C LYS A 124 -3.75 -2.14 24.09
N ALA A 125 -4.31 -2.59 22.98
CA ALA A 125 -5.62 -3.23 22.96
C ALA A 125 -5.58 -4.76 22.80
N ILE A 126 -4.49 -5.34 22.32
CA ILE A 126 -4.40 -6.75 21.94
C ILE A 126 -3.16 -7.39 22.57
N LEU A 127 -3.36 -8.50 23.30
CA LEU A 127 -2.30 -9.30 23.91
C LEU A 127 -2.03 -10.53 23.07
N VAL A 128 -0.79 -10.68 22.59
CA VAL A 128 -0.30 -11.83 21.85
C VAL A 128 1.04 -12.25 22.42
N LYS A 129 1.23 -13.52 22.73
CA LYS A 129 2.49 -14.06 23.30
C LYS A 129 3.03 -13.22 24.48
N ARG A 130 2.16 -12.77 25.38
CA ARG A 130 2.50 -11.91 26.54
C ARG A 130 2.95 -10.48 26.19
N HIS A 131 2.82 -10.06 24.94
CA HIS A 131 3.09 -8.69 24.52
C HIS A 131 1.80 -7.99 24.13
N TRP A 132 1.64 -6.76 24.61
CA TRP A 132 0.52 -5.90 24.24
C TRP A 132 0.86 -5.09 22.99
N TYR A 133 -0.06 -5.10 22.03
CA TYR A 133 0.00 -4.30 20.82
C TYR A 133 -1.16 -3.31 20.79
N SER A 134 -0.93 -2.12 20.22
CA SER A 134 -2.06 -1.26 19.83
C SER A 134 -2.87 -1.94 18.73
N ALA A 135 -4.17 -1.62 18.62
CA ALA A 135 -5.00 -2.13 17.54
C ALA A 135 -4.39 -1.82 16.16
N GLN A 136 -3.79 -0.62 16.01
CA GLN A 136 -3.10 -0.23 14.79
C GLN A 136 -1.86 -1.10 14.51
N ALA A 137 -0.99 -1.30 15.51
CA ALA A 137 0.22 -2.10 15.32
C ALA A 137 -0.10 -3.58 15.01
N ALA A 138 -1.15 -4.14 15.62
CA ALA A 138 -1.60 -5.49 15.31
C ALA A 138 -2.17 -5.57 13.89
N PHE A 139 -2.94 -4.55 13.46
CA PHE A 139 -3.46 -4.47 12.11
C PHE A 139 -2.35 -4.35 11.05
N ASP A 140 -1.35 -3.50 11.29
CA ASP A 140 -0.23 -3.29 10.36
C ASP A 140 0.64 -4.53 10.20
N SER A 141 0.68 -5.40 11.21
CA SER A 141 1.57 -6.56 11.26
C SER A 141 0.88 -7.92 11.11
N CYS A 142 -0.46 -7.97 11.21
CA CYS A 142 -1.21 -9.23 11.27
C CYS A 142 -2.51 -9.14 10.47
N ILE A 143 -3.01 -10.31 10.09
CA ILE A 143 -4.34 -10.51 9.50
C ILE A 143 -5.05 -11.65 10.23
N PHE A 144 -6.36 -11.79 10.07
CA PHE A 144 -7.05 -12.97 10.60
C PHE A 144 -6.60 -14.23 9.86
N ALA A 145 -6.48 -15.32 10.61
CA ALA A 145 -5.97 -16.57 10.05
C ALA A 145 -6.93 -17.23 9.06
N ASP A 146 -8.23 -16.98 9.20
CA ASP A 146 -9.30 -17.50 8.34
C ASP A 146 -9.52 -16.68 7.07
N ASP A 147 -9.02 -15.43 7.03
CA ASP A 147 -9.08 -14.57 5.85
C ASP A 147 -7.88 -14.77 4.90
N GLY A 148 -6.88 -15.44 5.35
CA GLY A 148 -5.58 -15.81 4.80
C GLY A 148 -5.19 -15.73 3.45
#